data_c7b7201fa2ee56decebe40c57e167166
#
_entry.id   c7b7201fa2ee56decebe40c57e167166
#
_cell.length_a   1.000
_cell.length_b   1.000
_cell.length_c   1.000
_cell.angle_alpha   90.00
_cell.angle_beta   90.00
_cell.angle_gamma   90.00
#
_symmetry.space_group_name_H-M   'P 1'
#
loop_
_entity.id
_entity.type
_entity.pdbx_description
1 polymer ?
#
loop_
_entity_poly.entity_id
_entity_poly.type
_entity_poly.pdbx_seq_one_letter_code
_entity_poly.pdbx_strand_id
1 'polypeptide(L)'
;MKFLDVLTEVREKAASFDGGSYGGFLAVQVTLSDLKKVFYLEIKEGKLSVEPYEYIDRQANLIISSNNFHKLINKELNAVMAFATGKLKIEGDIGKASELANLF
;
A
#
# COMPACT_ATOMS: atom_id res chain seq x y z
N MET A 1 -12.04 5.08 -10.50
CA MET A 1 -11.00 5.94 -9.92
C MET A 1 -9.79 5.92 -10.83
N LYS A 2 -9.19 7.06 -11.11
CA LYS A 2 -8.01 7.11 -11.99
C LYS A 2 -6.74 6.85 -11.18
N PHE A 3 -5.73 6.31 -11.85
CA PHE A 3 -4.45 5.99 -11.21
C PHE A 3 -3.81 7.22 -10.52
N LEU A 4 -3.83 8.36 -11.20
CA LEU A 4 -3.28 9.60 -10.62
C LEU A 4 -4.01 10.02 -9.34
N ASP A 5 -5.32 9.78 -9.27
CA ASP A 5 -6.11 10.07 -8.07
C ASP A 5 -5.65 9.20 -6.90
N VAL A 6 -5.37 7.93 -7.17
CA VAL A 6 -4.86 7.00 -6.14
C VAL A 6 -3.50 7.46 -5.64
N LEU A 7 -2.56 7.77 -6.55
CA LEU A 7 -1.23 8.25 -6.20
C LEU A 7 -1.29 9.53 -5.37
N THR A 8 -2.13 10.47 -5.78
CA THR A 8 -2.29 11.75 -5.09
C THR A 8 -2.78 11.52 -3.66
N GLU A 9 -3.79 10.68 -3.49
CA GLU A 9 -4.33 10.36 -2.17
C GLU A 9 -3.29 9.70 -1.26
N VAL A 10 -2.56 8.72 -1.78
CA VAL A 10 -1.53 8.04 -1.00
C VAL A 10 -0.43 9.02 -0.60
N ARG A 11 0.00 9.86 -1.52
CA ARG A 11 1.05 10.86 -1.25
C ARG A 11 0.61 11.90 -0.24
N GLU A 12 -0.65 12.32 -0.27
CA GLU A 12 -1.20 13.22 0.73
C GLU A 12 -1.18 12.59 2.12
N LYS A 13 -1.59 11.34 2.23
CA LYS A 13 -1.52 10.61 3.50
C LYS A 13 -0.08 10.37 3.94
N ALA A 14 0.81 10.08 3.01
CA ALA A 14 2.23 9.87 3.27
C ALA A 14 2.91 11.13 3.80
N ALA A 15 2.43 12.31 3.43
CA ALA A 15 3.00 13.57 3.87
C ALA A 15 2.92 13.78 5.39
N SER A 16 1.95 13.13 6.05
CA SER A 16 1.81 13.18 7.51
C SER A 16 2.52 12.03 8.23
N PHE A 17 3.22 11.17 7.49
CA PHE A 17 3.93 10.03 8.07
C PHE A 17 5.13 10.48 8.88
N ASP A 18 5.22 9.98 10.12
CA ASP A 18 6.39 10.19 10.98
C ASP A 18 7.39 9.06 10.76
N GLY A 19 8.44 9.32 9.99
CA GLY A 19 9.47 8.34 9.69
C GLY A 19 10.21 7.81 10.91
N GLY A 20 10.26 8.59 11.99
CA GLY A 20 10.87 8.17 13.24
C GLY A 20 10.10 7.08 13.98
N SER A 21 8.82 6.90 13.65
CA SER A 21 7.98 5.88 14.30
C SER A 21 8.16 4.50 13.68
N TYR A 22 8.77 4.39 12.52
CA TYR A 22 9.02 3.10 11.86
C TYR A 22 10.53 2.82 11.86
N GLY A 23 10.95 1.81 12.60
CA GLY A 23 12.35 1.50 12.81
C GLY A 23 12.90 0.41 11.90
N GLY A 24 12.63 0.46 10.60
CA GLY A 24 13.12 -0.57 9.71
C GLY A 24 12.94 -0.25 8.24
N PHE A 25 13.06 -1.28 7.41
CA PHE A 25 12.87 -1.20 5.97
C PHE A 25 11.56 -1.86 5.58
N LEU A 26 10.76 -1.16 4.78
CA LEU A 26 9.51 -1.69 4.24
C LEU A 26 9.49 -1.39 2.74
N ALA A 27 9.19 -2.40 1.93
CA ALA A 27 9.02 -2.25 0.49
C ALA A 27 7.83 -3.09 0.03
N VAL A 28 6.71 -2.44 -0.22
CA VAL A 28 5.48 -3.09 -0.62
C VAL A 28 4.98 -2.48 -1.92
N GLN A 29 4.71 -3.35 -2.90
CA GLN A 29 4.09 -2.96 -4.15
C GLN A 29 2.57 -3.10 -4.02
N VAL A 30 1.85 -2.23 -4.68
CA VAL A 30 0.39 -2.32 -4.79
C VAL A 30 0.04 -2.48 -6.27
N THR A 31 -0.68 -3.55 -6.59
CA THR A 31 -1.21 -3.80 -7.91
C THR A 31 -2.70 -3.49 -7.90
N LEU A 32 -3.08 -2.45 -8.65
CA LEU A 32 -4.49 -2.06 -8.77
C LEU A 32 -5.11 -2.89 -9.89
N SER A 33 -5.87 -3.91 -9.51
CA SER A 33 -6.37 -4.94 -10.43
C SER A 33 -7.33 -4.41 -11.51
N ASP A 34 -8.13 -3.41 -11.17
CA ASP A 34 -9.09 -2.80 -12.09
C ASP A 34 -8.43 -1.84 -13.10
N LEU A 35 -7.35 -1.19 -12.69
CA LEU A 35 -6.63 -0.22 -13.52
C LEU A 35 -5.45 -0.84 -14.26
N LYS A 36 -5.02 -2.03 -13.84
CA LYS A 36 -3.82 -2.72 -14.36
C LYS A 36 -2.59 -1.84 -14.24
N LYS A 37 -2.46 -1.19 -13.07
CA LYS A 37 -1.35 -0.30 -12.74
C LYS A 37 -0.73 -0.71 -11.43
N VAL A 38 0.56 -0.43 -11.28
CA VAL A 38 1.30 -0.71 -10.06
C VAL A 38 1.96 0.56 -9.53
N PHE A 39 2.13 0.61 -8.22
CA PHE A 39 2.98 1.58 -7.55
C PHE A 39 3.58 0.92 -6.32
N TYR A 40 4.55 1.56 -5.69
CA TYR A 40 5.13 1.02 -4.48
C TYR A 40 5.22 2.06 -3.38
N LEU A 41 5.27 1.55 -2.15
CA LEU A 41 5.61 2.34 -0.97
C LEU A 41 6.89 1.76 -0.38
N GLU A 42 7.85 2.63 -0.10
CA GLU A 42 9.11 2.23 0.50
C GLU A 42 9.36 3.09 1.73
N ILE A 43 9.70 2.44 2.85
CA ILE A 43 10.22 3.14 4.02
C ILE A 43 11.67 2.72 4.17
N LYS A 44 12.56 3.68 4.09
CA LYS A 44 13.99 3.46 4.20
C LYS A 44 14.62 4.63 4.95
N GLU A 45 15.35 4.32 6.01
CA GLU A 45 16.01 5.32 6.84
C GLU A 45 15.05 6.41 7.33
N GLY A 46 13.85 5.99 7.74
CA GLY A 46 12.83 6.89 8.25
C GLY A 46 12.07 7.69 7.19
N LYS A 47 12.30 7.43 5.91
CA LYS A 47 11.69 8.17 4.82
C LYS A 47 10.72 7.30 4.04
N LEU A 48 9.49 7.79 3.88
CA LEU A 48 8.46 7.12 3.07
C LEU A 48 8.46 7.70 1.66
N SER A 49 8.59 6.82 0.67
CA SER A 49 8.51 7.16 -0.75
C SER A 49 7.37 6.40 -1.41
N VAL A 50 6.64 7.08 -2.31
CA VAL A 50 5.54 6.49 -3.09
C VAL A 50 5.82 6.79 -4.55
N GLU A 51 6.06 5.74 -5.36
CA GLU A 51 6.45 5.90 -6.76
C GLU A 51 5.64 4.98 -7.67
N PRO A 52 5.30 5.42 -8.90
CA PRO A 52 4.43 4.69 -9.81
C PRO A 52 5.16 3.61 -10.63
N TYR A 53 5.94 2.78 -9.95
CA TYR A 53 6.77 1.76 -10.59
C TYR A 53 6.67 0.43 -9.87
N GLU A 54 7.10 -0.65 -10.53
CA GLU A 54 7.33 -1.92 -9.89
C GLU A 54 8.52 -1.83 -8.93
N TYR A 55 8.43 -2.55 -7.82
CA TYR A 55 9.55 -2.73 -6.90
C TYR A 55 10.04 -4.18 -7.06
N ILE A 56 11.18 -4.37 -7.71
CA ILE A 56 11.66 -5.72 -8.06
C ILE A 56 11.91 -6.56 -6.81
N ASP A 57 12.58 -6.01 -5.81
CA ASP A 57 12.90 -6.71 -4.56
C ASP A 57 11.85 -6.44 -3.47
N ARG A 58 10.59 -6.34 -3.85
CA ARG A 58 9.52 -6.07 -2.90
C ARG A 58 9.36 -7.19 -1.88
N GLN A 59 9.06 -6.81 -0.65
CA GLN A 59 8.77 -7.76 0.43
C GLN A 59 7.38 -8.35 0.30
N ALA A 60 6.45 -7.58 -0.23
CA ALA A 60 5.08 -8.03 -0.47
C ALA A 60 4.46 -7.27 -1.64
N ASN A 61 3.38 -7.83 -2.19
CA ASN A 61 2.56 -7.18 -3.21
C ASN A 61 1.10 -7.31 -2.81
N LEU A 62 0.41 -6.19 -2.72
CA LEU A 62 -1.04 -6.15 -2.49
C LEU A 62 -1.72 -6.10 -3.84
N ILE A 63 -2.70 -6.99 -4.06
CA ILE A 63 -3.52 -6.98 -5.27
C ILE A 63 -4.94 -6.62 -4.85
N ILE A 64 -5.42 -5.46 -5.30
CA ILE A 64 -6.66 -4.88 -4.82
C ILE A 64 -7.20 -3.90 -5.88
N SER A 65 -8.52 -3.74 -5.93
CA SER A 65 -9.11 -2.71 -6.82
C SER A 65 -8.83 -1.32 -6.25
N SER A 66 -8.82 -0.32 -7.14
CA SER A 66 -8.58 1.08 -6.73
C SER A 66 -9.60 1.55 -5.70
N ASN A 67 -10.85 1.19 -5.86
CA ASN A 67 -11.94 1.57 -4.96
C ASN A 67 -11.76 0.94 -3.57
N ASN A 68 -11.43 -0.34 -3.53
CA ASN A 68 -11.18 -1.04 -2.26
C ASN A 68 -9.91 -0.54 -1.59
N PHE A 69 -8.88 -0.18 -2.36
CA PHE A 69 -7.67 0.41 -1.80
C PHE A 69 -7.96 1.77 -1.15
N HIS A 70 -8.76 2.61 -1.83
CA HIS A 70 -9.21 3.89 -1.27
C HIS A 70 -9.91 3.67 0.08
N LYS A 71 -10.82 2.72 0.16
CA LYS A 71 -11.52 2.38 1.41
C LYS A 71 -10.57 1.86 2.48
N LEU A 72 -9.58 1.06 2.08
CA LEU A 72 -8.61 0.48 3.00
C LEU A 72 -7.78 1.57 3.69
N ILE A 73 -7.23 2.51 2.95
CA ILE A 73 -6.39 3.57 3.52
C ILE A 73 -7.20 4.62 4.27
N ASN A 74 -8.50 4.71 4.04
CA ASN A 74 -9.41 5.59 4.79
C ASN A 74 -10.10 4.89 5.96
N LYS A 75 -9.69 3.65 6.26
CA LYS A 75 -10.24 2.85 7.36
C LYS A 75 -11.72 2.51 7.20
N GLU A 76 -12.23 2.56 5.99
CA GLU A 76 -13.61 2.17 5.65
C GLU A 76 -13.71 0.69 5.29
N LEU A 77 -12.58 0.03 5.09
CA LEU A 77 -12.48 -1.40 4.80
C LEU A 77 -11.41 -2.00 5.69
N ASN A 78 -11.80 -3.01 6.47
CA ASN A 78 -10.86 -3.72 7.35
C ASN A 78 -9.98 -4.65 6.52
N ALA A 79 -8.65 -4.58 6.70
CA ALA A 79 -7.70 -5.36 5.91
C ALA A 79 -7.88 -6.88 6.09
N VAL A 80 -8.16 -7.32 7.32
CA VAL A 80 -8.37 -8.74 7.62
C VAL A 80 -9.61 -9.26 6.91
N MET A 81 -10.71 -8.49 6.96
CA MET A 81 -11.95 -8.85 6.30
C MET A 81 -11.79 -8.81 4.77
N ALA A 82 -11.07 -7.82 4.24
CA ALA A 82 -10.82 -7.73 2.81
C ALA A 82 -10.03 -8.95 2.31
N PHE A 83 -9.03 -9.38 3.08
CA PHE A 83 -8.25 -10.59 2.77
C PHE A 83 -9.14 -11.84 2.83
N ALA A 84 -9.94 -11.99 3.88
CA ALA A 84 -10.81 -13.13 4.07
C ALA A 84 -11.89 -13.26 2.98
N THR A 85 -12.39 -12.14 2.46
CA THR A 85 -13.44 -12.10 1.44
C THR A 85 -12.91 -12.05 0.00
N GLY A 86 -11.58 -12.08 -0.19
CA GLY A 86 -10.97 -12.07 -1.52
C GLY A 86 -10.88 -10.69 -2.18
N LYS A 87 -11.24 -9.63 -1.48
CA LYS A 87 -11.11 -8.25 -1.99
C LYS A 87 -9.67 -7.78 -1.99
N LEU A 88 -8.84 -8.37 -1.14
CA LEU A 88 -7.40 -8.12 -1.06
C LEU A 88 -6.67 -9.44 -1.18
N LYS A 89 -5.73 -9.51 -2.12
CA LYS A 89 -4.80 -10.64 -2.23
C LYS A 89 -3.41 -10.16 -1.85
N ILE A 90 -2.64 -11.02 -1.24
CA ILE A 90 -1.29 -10.71 -0.79
C ILE A 90 -0.33 -11.75 -1.35
N GLU A 91 0.72 -11.28 -2.02
CA GLU A 91 1.86 -12.10 -2.43
C GLU A 91 3.07 -11.70 -1.60
N GLY A 92 3.85 -12.68 -1.17
CA GLY A 92 5.05 -12.44 -0.37
C GLY A 92 4.76 -12.39 1.12
N ASP A 93 5.43 -11.49 1.83
CA ASP A 93 5.39 -11.41 3.30
C ASP A 93 4.10 -10.75 3.79
N ILE A 94 3.22 -11.56 4.38
CA ILE A 94 1.93 -11.09 4.91
C ILE A 94 2.15 -10.10 6.06
N GLY A 95 3.18 -10.32 6.89
CA GLY A 95 3.51 -9.40 7.98
C GLY A 95 3.84 -8.00 7.49
N LYS A 96 4.63 -7.91 6.42
CA LYS A 96 4.98 -6.61 5.82
C LYS A 96 3.78 -5.94 5.18
N ALA A 97 2.91 -6.71 4.54
CA ALA A 97 1.65 -6.19 4.00
C ALA A 97 0.77 -5.61 5.10
N SER A 98 0.69 -6.29 6.25
CA SER A 98 -0.07 -5.81 7.42
C SER A 98 0.52 -4.52 7.98
N GLU A 99 1.85 -4.41 8.02
CA GLU A 99 2.53 -3.19 8.46
C GLU A 99 2.14 -2.01 7.57
N LEU A 100 2.08 -2.21 6.25
CA LEU A 100 1.63 -1.17 5.33
C LEU A 100 0.20 -0.73 5.65
N ALA A 101 -0.71 -1.67 5.82
CA ALA A 101 -2.10 -1.36 6.11
C ALA A 101 -2.26 -0.56 7.40
N ASN A 102 -1.36 -0.75 8.36
CA ASN A 102 -1.40 -0.06 9.65
C ASN A 102 -0.76 1.34 9.63
N LEU A 103 -0.09 1.73 8.53
CA LEU A 103 0.50 3.05 8.41
C LEU A 103 -0.54 4.16 8.20
N PHE A 104 -1.68 3.80 7.69
CA PHE A 104 -2.74 4.76 7.33
C PHE A 104 -3.89 4.77 8.32
#